data_7a0bd18f2bbde4991d6a2996bd2afe9d
#
_entry.id   7a0bd18f2bbde4991d6a2996bd2afe9d
#
_cell.length_a   1.000
_cell.length_b   1.000
_cell.length_c   1.000
_cell.angle_alpha   90.00
_cell.angle_beta   90.00
_cell.angle_gamma   90.00
#
_symmetry.space_group_name_H-M   'P 1'
#
loop_
_entity.id
_entity.type
_entity.pdbx_description
1 polymer ?
#
loop_
_entity_poly.entity_id
_entity_poly.type
_entity_poly.pdbx_seq_one_letter_code
_entity_poly.pdbx_strand_id
1 'polypeptide(L)'
;MKIKFPRSGFTLVEIMLVVIIIGALAAMIIPRLSGRGEEAKARVAKSDIDANIATALRLYELDNGSFPSTAQGLEALRVKPNTNPLPQNWNGPYVEKEPLDPWGRPYIYVSPGEHRPDYDLSSKGKDASSDKDEITNWQ
;
A
#
# COMPACT_ATOMS: atom_id res chain seq x y z
N MET A 1 -33.91 -59.18 6.16
CA MET A 1 -34.23 -58.37 4.96
C MET A 1 -33.14 -57.33 4.74
N LYS A 2 -32.23 -57.54 3.76
CA LYS A 2 -31.14 -56.58 3.46
C LYS A 2 -31.63 -55.63 2.38
N ILE A 3 -31.82 -54.35 2.74
CA ILE A 3 -32.17 -53.30 1.79
C ILE A 3 -30.90 -52.92 1.03
N LYS A 4 -30.82 -53.28 -0.26
CA LYS A 4 -29.78 -52.83 -1.18
C LYS A 4 -30.18 -51.44 -1.67
N PHE A 5 -29.48 -50.40 -1.24
CA PHE A 5 -29.57 -49.10 -1.88
C PHE A 5 -28.87 -49.13 -3.24
N PRO A 6 -29.49 -48.68 -4.32
CA PRO A 6 -28.83 -48.56 -5.62
C PRO A 6 -27.70 -47.54 -5.52
N ARG A 7 -26.47 -47.92 -5.80
CA ARG A 7 -25.35 -47.00 -5.99
C ARG A 7 -25.49 -46.34 -7.34
N SER A 8 -26.13 -45.17 -7.39
CA SER A 8 -26.10 -44.35 -8.58
C SER A 8 -24.72 -43.68 -8.67
N GLY A 9 -23.94 -44.02 -9.69
CA GLY A 9 -22.71 -43.28 -10.01
C GLY A 9 -23.05 -42.03 -10.80
N PHE A 10 -22.27 -40.97 -10.64
CA PHE A 10 -22.39 -39.77 -11.46
C PHE A 10 -22.06 -40.07 -12.92
N THR A 11 -22.81 -39.48 -13.81
CA THR A 11 -22.56 -39.56 -15.25
C THR A 11 -21.47 -38.54 -15.64
N LEU A 12 -20.71 -38.86 -16.70
CA LEU A 12 -19.72 -37.93 -17.26
C LEU A 12 -20.34 -36.60 -17.67
N VAL A 13 -21.55 -36.65 -18.24
CA VAL A 13 -22.31 -35.45 -18.65
C VAL A 13 -22.68 -34.59 -17.46
N GLU A 14 -23.06 -35.21 -16.34
CA GLU A 14 -23.40 -34.48 -15.09
C GLU A 14 -22.21 -33.72 -14.53
N ILE A 15 -21.02 -34.32 -14.49
CA ILE A 15 -19.79 -33.66 -14.08
C ILE A 15 -19.40 -32.53 -15.05
N MET A 16 -19.52 -32.74 -16.36
CA MET A 16 -19.28 -31.72 -17.38
C MET A 16 -20.19 -30.51 -17.19
N LEU A 17 -21.49 -30.73 -16.92
CA LEU A 17 -22.45 -29.66 -16.68
C LEU A 17 -22.07 -28.84 -15.42
N VAL A 18 -21.70 -29.51 -14.33
CA VAL A 18 -21.28 -28.88 -13.09
C VAL A 18 -20.04 -28.00 -13.30
N VAL A 19 -19.04 -28.51 -14.04
CA VAL A 19 -17.81 -27.75 -14.33
C VAL A 19 -18.11 -26.50 -15.19
N ILE A 20 -19.00 -26.61 -16.17
CA ILE A 20 -19.43 -25.49 -17.02
C ILE A 20 -20.14 -24.42 -16.16
N ILE A 21 -21.04 -24.82 -15.28
CA ILE A 21 -21.77 -23.89 -14.39
C ILE A 21 -20.81 -23.20 -13.44
N ILE A 22 -19.89 -23.94 -12.77
CA ILE A 22 -18.90 -23.37 -11.87
C ILE A 22 -17.97 -22.41 -12.61
N GLY A 23 -17.53 -22.78 -13.84
CA GLY A 23 -16.70 -21.92 -14.68
C GLY A 23 -17.40 -20.60 -15.06
N ALA A 24 -18.67 -20.67 -15.42
CA ALA A 24 -19.47 -19.48 -15.74
C ALA A 24 -19.66 -18.56 -14.53
N LEU A 25 -19.94 -19.12 -13.35
CA LEU A 25 -20.07 -18.36 -12.11
C LEU A 25 -18.73 -17.73 -11.67
N ALA A 26 -17.64 -18.49 -11.77
CA ALA A 26 -16.29 -17.99 -11.46
C ALA A 26 -15.90 -16.81 -12.36
N ALA A 27 -16.17 -16.90 -13.66
CA ALA A 27 -15.89 -15.82 -14.63
C ALA A 27 -16.61 -14.50 -14.28
N MET A 28 -17.77 -14.56 -13.64
CA MET A 28 -18.54 -13.38 -13.24
C MET A 28 -18.00 -12.73 -11.94
N ILE A 29 -17.39 -13.51 -11.05
CA ILE A 29 -16.95 -13.06 -9.71
C ILE A 29 -15.53 -12.50 -9.74
N ILE A 30 -14.62 -13.11 -10.48
CA ILE A 30 -13.18 -12.76 -10.51
C ILE A 30 -12.94 -11.28 -10.81
N PRO A 31 -13.55 -10.64 -11.83
CA PRO A 31 -13.30 -9.22 -12.14
C PRO A 31 -13.70 -8.25 -11.01
N ARG A 32 -14.74 -8.61 -10.25
CA ARG A 32 -15.24 -7.76 -9.14
C ARG A 32 -14.31 -7.76 -7.91
N LEU A 33 -13.58 -8.84 -7.71
CA LEU A 33 -12.64 -8.97 -6.59
C LEU A 33 -11.35 -8.19 -6.84
N SER A 34 -10.87 -8.14 -8.09
CA SER A 34 -9.64 -7.43 -8.45
C SER A 34 -9.74 -5.92 -8.20
N GLY A 35 -10.87 -5.29 -8.52
CA GLY A 35 -11.08 -3.87 -8.29
C GLY A 35 -11.09 -3.48 -6.81
N ARG A 36 -11.73 -4.28 -5.96
CA ARG A 36 -11.80 -4.03 -4.51
C ARG A 36 -10.43 -4.15 -3.82
N GLY A 37 -9.56 -5.04 -4.30
CA GLY A 37 -8.20 -5.18 -3.80
C GLY A 37 -7.36 -3.91 -4.05
N GLU A 38 -7.48 -3.32 -5.22
CA GLU A 38 -6.75 -2.09 -5.56
C GLU A 38 -7.26 -0.87 -4.78
N GLU A 39 -8.58 -0.73 -4.60
CA GLU A 39 -9.15 0.31 -3.75
C GLU A 39 -8.70 0.18 -2.29
N ALA A 40 -8.58 -1.05 -1.77
CA ALA A 40 -8.08 -1.29 -0.42
C ALA A 40 -6.62 -0.87 -0.29
N LYS A 41 -5.76 -1.18 -1.26
CA LYS A 41 -4.37 -0.72 -1.32
C LYS A 41 -4.28 0.80 -1.37
N ALA A 42 -5.08 1.46 -2.19
CA ALA A 42 -5.10 2.93 -2.26
C ALA A 42 -5.45 3.58 -0.92
N ARG A 43 -6.42 3.01 -0.18
CA ARG A 43 -6.77 3.49 1.18
C ARG A 43 -5.64 3.28 2.17
N VAL A 44 -4.93 2.16 2.10
CA VAL A 44 -3.75 1.91 2.96
C VAL A 44 -2.66 2.94 2.66
N ALA A 45 -2.32 3.16 1.38
CA ALA A 45 -1.34 4.16 0.99
C ALA A 45 -1.74 5.57 1.47
N LYS A 46 -3.02 5.95 1.34
CA LYS A 46 -3.51 7.24 1.86
C LYS A 46 -3.38 7.33 3.38
N SER A 47 -3.70 6.26 4.11
CA SER A 47 -3.53 6.22 5.56
C SER A 47 -2.05 6.32 5.98
N ASP A 48 -1.15 5.70 5.25
CA ASP A 48 0.28 5.82 5.50
C ASP A 48 0.77 7.25 5.29
N ILE A 49 0.36 7.89 4.19
CA ILE A 49 0.71 9.26 3.84
C ILE A 49 0.16 10.26 4.87
N ASP A 50 -1.12 10.16 5.23
CA ASP A 50 -1.81 11.15 6.05
C ASP A 50 -1.60 10.95 7.56
N ALA A 51 -1.30 9.73 8.00
CA ALA A 51 -1.21 9.39 9.42
C ALA A 51 0.14 8.77 9.80
N ASN A 52 0.51 7.61 9.27
CA ASN A 52 1.64 6.85 9.78
C ASN A 52 2.98 7.56 9.53
N ILE A 53 3.29 7.87 8.27
CA ILE A 53 4.52 8.56 7.89
C ILE A 53 4.48 10.01 8.33
N ALA A 54 3.32 10.68 8.22
CA ALA A 54 3.14 12.05 8.68
C ALA A 54 3.43 12.19 10.18
N THR A 55 2.99 11.25 11.01
CA THR A 55 3.28 11.25 12.45
C THR A 55 4.78 11.08 12.72
N ALA A 56 5.43 10.15 12.02
CA ALA A 56 6.87 9.93 12.16
C ALA A 56 7.68 11.17 11.73
N LEU A 57 7.28 11.83 10.64
CA LEU A 57 7.90 13.09 10.19
C LEU A 57 7.74 14.23 11.21
N ARG A 58 6.56 14.36 11.83
CA ARG A 58 6.31 15.35 12.88
C ARG A 58 7.12 15.08 14.14
N LEU A 59 7.30 13.82 14.54
CA LEU A 59 8.16 13.45 15.65
C LEU A 59 9.62 13.79 15.35
N TYR A 60 10.08 13.52 14.13
CA TYR A 60 11.42 13.92 13.69
C TYR A 60 11.59 15.45 13.76
N GLU A 61 10.62 16.23 13.25
CA GLU A 61 10.63 17.69 13.31
C GLU A 61 10.64 18.19 14.76
N LEU A 62 9.83 17.59 15.63
CA LEU A 62 9.78 17.96 17.05
C LEU A 62 11.14 17.81 17.74
N ASP A 63 11.85 16.72 17.44
CA ASP A 63 13.16 16.45 18.05
C ASP A 63 14.27 17.31 17.42
N ASN A 64 14.22 17.58 16.13
CA ASN A 64 15.34 18.15 15.38
C ASN A 64 15.09 19.59 14.87
N GLY A 65 13.86 20.12 15.04
CA GLY A 65 13.48 21.47 14.65
C GLY A 65 13.19 21.67 13.15
N SER A 66 13.32 20.63 12.35
CA SER A 66 13.01 20.65 10.90
C SER A 66 12.71 19.24 10.39
N PHE A 67 12.02 19.16 9.26
CA PHE A 67 11.84 17.90 8.54
C PHE A 67 13.17 17.42 7.92
N PRO A 68 13.32 16.11 7.63
CA PRO A 68 14.45 15.62 6.83
C PRO A 68 14.51 16.34 5.48
N SER A 69 15.69 16.58 4.95
CA SER A 69 15.84 17.09 3.59
C SER A 69 15.43 16.03 2.55
N THR A 70 15.12 16.46 1.32
CA THR A 70 14.86 15.55 0.20
C THR A 70 16.00 14.52 0.01
N ALA A 71 17.26 14.95 0.17
CA ALA A 71 18.41 14.07 0.04
C ALA A 71 18.52 13.03 1.17
N GLN A 72 18.03 13.35 2.36
CA GLN A 72 17.96 12.43 3.49
C GLN A 72 16.79 11.45 3.35
N GLY A 73 15.71 11.92 2.74
CA GLY A 73 14.53 11.10 2.45
C GLY A 73 13.87 10.53 3.70
N LEU A 74 12.98 9.58 3.49
CA LEU A 74 12.30 8.86 4.58
C LEU A 74 13.21 7.90 5.35
N GLU A 75 14.40 7.58 4.81
CA GLU A 75 15.41 6.78 5.51
C GLU A 75 15.87 7.47 6.82
N ALA A 76 15.83 8.81 6.86
CA ALA A 76 16.11 9.59 8.07
C ALA A 76 15.20 9.27 9.27
N LEU A 77 14.02 8.71 9.00
CA LEU A 77 13.09 8.25 10.04
C LEU A 77 13.53 6.93 10.69
N ARG A 78 14.37 6.16 10.00
CA ARG A 78 14.82 4.84 10.45
C ARG A 78 16.26 4.85 10.94
N VAL A 79 17.12 5.56 10.24
CA VAL A 79 18.55 5.64 10.53
C VAL A 79 18.95 7.10 10.69
N LYS A 80 19.75 7.41 11.71
CA LYS A 80 20.24 8.77 11.94
C LYS A 80 21.02 9.27 10.73
N PRO A 81 20.60 10.38 10.07
CA PRO A 81 21.32 10.95 8.96
C PRO A 81 22.74 11.38 9.33
N ASN A 82 23.68 11.14 8.42
CA ASN A 82 25.06 11.60 8.50
C ASN A 82 25.38 12.71 7.48
N THR A 83 24.37 13.23 6.80
CA THR A 83 24.45 14.32 5.81
C THR A 83 23.77 15.58 6.33
N ASN A 84 24.21 16.75 5.87
CA ASN A 84 23.62 18.02 6.26
C ASN A 84 22.18 18.21 5.72
N PRO A 85 21.28 18.84 6.50
CA PRO A 85 21.47 19.32 7.89
C PRO A 85 21.54 18.14 8.88
N LEU A 86 22.58 18.13 9.73
CA LEU A 86 22.72 17.07 10.73
C LEU A 86 21.67 17.23 11.82
N PRO A 87 20.89 16.18 12.14
CA PRO A 87 19.91 16.23 13.20
C PRO A 87 20.59 16.35 14.58
N GLN A 88 20.17 17.34 15.36
CA GLN A 88 20.79 17.66 16.66
C GLN A 88 20.37 16.69 17.76
N ASN A 89 19.09 16.31 17.77
CA ASN A 89 18.48 15.51 18.82
C ASN A 89 17.74 14.29 18.23
N TRP A 90 18.34 13.62 17.28
CA TRP A 90 17.72 12.44 16.69
C TRP A 90 17.44 11.37 17.74
N ASN A 91 16.17 11.08 17.99
CA ASN A 91 15.69 10.14 19.00
C ASN A 91 14.93 8.95 18.39
N GLY A 92 15.23 8.63 17.13
CA GLY A 92 14.61 7.51 16.41
C GLY A 92 15.13 6.14 16.85
N PRO A 93 14.70 5.05 16.20
CA PRO A 93 13.92 5.11 14.94
C PRO A 93 12.48 5.56 15.15
N TYR A 94 11.96 6.39 14.23
CA TYR A 94 10.57 6.86 14.21
C TYR A 94 9.66 5.92 13.43
N VAL A 95 10.26 5.05 12.59
CA VAL A 95 9.61 3.94 11.91
C VAL A 95 10.47 2.68 12.03
N GLU A 96 9.83 1.52 12.21
CA GLU A 96 10.56 0.25 12.39
C GLU A 96 11.12 -0.29 11.07
N LYS A 97 10.40 -0.08 9.98
CA LYS A 97 10.72 -0.60 8.65
C LYS A 97 10.77 0.52 7.63
N GLU A 98 11.45 0.26 6.53
CA GLU A 98 11.40 1.14 5.37
C GLU A 98 9.95 1.33 4.91
N PRO A 99 9.46 2.58 4.81
CA PRO A 99 8.11 2.85 4.34
C PRO A 99 7.98 2.51 2.85
N LEU A 100 7.27 1.42 2.56
CA LEU A 100 6.92 1.03 1.19
C LEU A 100 5.42 1.12 1.00
N ASP A 101 5.02 1.53 -0.19
CA ASP A 101 3.62 1.56 -0.56
C ASP A 101 3.04 0.13 -0.71
N PRO A 102 1.71 -0.06 -0.75
CA PRO A 102 1.09 -1.38 -0.90
C PRO A 102 1.40 -2.11 -2.20
N TRP A 103 2.07 -1.46 -3.13
CA TRP A 103 2.59 -2.06 -4.38
C TRP A 103 4.08 -2.40 -4.29
N GLY A 104 4.71 -2.19 -3.09
CA GLY A 104 6.10 -2.54 -2.81
C GLY A 104 7.14 -1.53 -3.29
N ARG A 105 6.74 -0.28 -3.53
CA ARG A 105 7.62 0.81 -3.99
C ARG A 105 7.85 1.83 -2.87
N PRO A 106 8.99 2.52 -2.83
CA PRO A 106 9.21 3.60 -1.90
C PRO A 106 8.24 4.77 -2.19
N TYR A 107 7.78 5.43 -1.12
CA TYR A 107 7.08 6.71 -1.24
C TYR A 107 8.01 7.79 -1.79
N ILE A 108 7.46 8.74 -2.54
CA ILE A 108 8.17 9.91 -3.05
C ILE A 108 8.06 11.00 -2.00
N TYR A 109 9.22 11.52 -1.57
CA TYR A 109 9.31 12.55 -0.53
C TYR A 109 10.15 13.72 -1.01
N VAL A 110 9.63 14.93 -0.84
CA VAL A 110 10.29 16.19 -1.18
C VAL A 110 10.14 17.17 -0.03
N SER A 111 11.22 17.76 0.45
CA SER A 111 11.21 18.76 1.53
C SER A 111 12.31 19.83 1.31
N PRO A 112 11.95 21.12 1.26
CA PRO A 112 10.59 21.68 1.30
C PRO A 112 9.71 21.17 0.16
N GLY A 113 8.38 21.10 0.36
CA GLY A 113 7.45 20.66 -0.65
C GLY A 113 7.27 21.69 -1.76
N GLU A 114 6.85 21.22 -2.93
CA GLU A 114 6.45 22.08 -4.06
C GLU A 114 4.98 22.49 -3.95
N HIS A 115 4.14 21.62 -3.36
CA HIS A 115 2.70 21.84 -3.16
C HIS A 115 2.39 22.30 -1.75
N ARG A 116 3.16 21.88 -0.77
CA ARG A 116 3.03 22.23 0.63
C ARG A 116 4.31 22.90 1.15
N PRO A 117 4.19 23.87 2.10
CA PRO A 117 5.37 24.54 2.65
C PRO A 117 6.27 23.63 3.49
N ASP A 118 5.74 22.55 4.05
CA ASP A 118 6.42 21.60 4.88
C ASP A 118 7.12 20.51 4.04
N TYR A 119 6.36 19.60 3.48
CA TYR A 119 6.85 18.53 2.62
C TYR A 119 5.74 18.01 1.71
N ASP A 120 6.13 17.45 0.60
CA ASP A 120 5.28 16.65 -0.28
C ASP A 120 5.58 15.18 -0.10
N LEU A 121 4.53 14.37 0.02
CA LEU A 121 4.61 12.92 0.17
C LEU A 121 3.59 12.27 -0.73
N SER A 122 4.04 11.37 -1.60
CA SER A 122 3.15 10.68 -2.53
C SER A 122 3.53 9.23 -2.80
N SER A 123 2.57 8.47 -3.32
CA SER A 123 2.75 7.16 -3.93
C SER A 123 2.23 7.21 -5.37
N LYS A 124 2.93 6.57 -6.29
CA LYS A 124 2.48 6.44 -7.70
C LYS A 124 1.23 5.57 -7.88
N GLY A 125 0.74 4.98 -6.79
CA GLY A 125 -0.47 4.17 -6.85
C GLY A 125 -0.29 2.88 -7.66
N LYS A 126 -1.36 2.41 -8.28
CA LYS A 126 -1.36 1.16 -9.03
C LYS A 126 -0.46 1.22 -10.28
N ASP A 127 -0.57 2.28 -11.06
CA ASP A 127 0.18 2.46 -12.30
C ASP A 127 1.24 3.55 -12.16
N ALA A 128 2.50 3.13 -12.03
CA ALA A 128 3.63 4.04 -11.90
C ALA A 128 3.90 4.92 -13.13
N SER A 129 3.35 4.55 -14.29
CA SER A 129 3.50 5.30 -15.54
C SER A 129 2.44 6.38 -15.74
N SER A 130 1.43 6.43 -14.86
CA SER A 130 0.30 7.36 -14.93
C SER A 130 0.12 8.12 -13.62
N ASP A 131 -0.04 9.43 -13.70
CA ASP A 131 -0.33 10.25 -12.52
C ASP A 131 -1.81 10.20 -12.09
N LYS A 132 -2.64 9.43 -12.80
CA LYS A 132 -4.08 9.30 -12.47
C LYS A 132 -4.34 8.57 -11.17
N ASP A 133 -3.45 7.64 -10.81
CA ASP A 133 -3.57 6.81 -9.61
C ASP A 133 -2.66 7.31 -8.47
N GLU A 134 -2.03 8.49 -8.66
CA GLU A 134 -1.15 9.08 -7.65
C GLU A 134 -1.94 9.45 -6.38
N ILE A 135 -1.38 9.07 -5.23
CA ILE A 135 -1.96 9.35 -3.92
C ILE A 135 -1.01 10.29 -3.20
N THR A 136 -1.52 11.44 -2.77
CA THR A 136 -0.69 12.56 -2.29
C THR A 136 -1.18 13.09 -0.94
N ASN A 137 -0.33 13.87 -0.23
CA ASN A 137 -0.71 14.57 1.00
C ASN A 137 -1.29 15.98 0.76
N TRP A 138 -1.41 16.43 -0.49
CA TRP A 138 -1.90 17.77 -0.85
C TRP A 138 -3.24 17.77 -1.59
N GLN A 139 -3.86 16.61 -1.80
CA GLN A 139 -5.20 16.45 -2.38
C GLN A 139 -6.23 16.09 -1.32
#